data_6021f59253044b8e9ca1f7b68b8b9f56
#
_entry.id   6021f59253044b8e9ca1f7b68b8b9f56
#
_cell.length_a   1.000
_cell.length_b   1.000
_cell.length_c   1.000
_cell.angle_alpha   90.00
_cell.angle_beta   90.00
_cell.angle_gamma   90.00
#
_symmetry.space_group_name_H-M   'P 1'
#
loop_
_entity.id
_entity.type
_entity.pdbx_description
1 polymer ?
#
loop_
_entity_poly.entity_id
_entity_poly.type
_entity_poly.pdbx_seq_one_letter_code
_entity_poly.pdbx_strand_id
1 'polypeptide(L)' 'MINVLIVDDDAMVADLNRLYVNRVEGFSCCGVASTLNQAEALIAN' A
#
# COMPACT_ATOMS: atom_id res chain seq x y z
N MET A 1 -3.63 6.96 -13.51
CA MET A 1 -2.83 6.04 -12.69
C MET A 1 -3.67 5.55 -11.53
N ILE A 2 -3.62 4.28 -11.24
CA ILE A 2 -4.39 3.70 -10.14
C ILE A 2 -3.53 3.72 -8.88
N ASN A 3 -4.03 4.36 -7.84
CA ASN A 3 -3.35 4.42 -6.55
C ASN A 3 -3.76 3.22 -5.70
N VAL A 4 -2.76 2.51 -5.18
CA VAL A 4 -2.97 1.30 -4.39
C VAL A 4 -2.48 1.53 -2.97
N LEU A 5 -3.32 1.25 -2.00
CA LEU A 5 -2.95 1.24 -0.59
C LEU A 5 -2.74 -0.20 -0.16
N ILE A 6 -1.57 -0.49 0.40
CA ILE A 6 -1.24 -1.82 0.89
C ILE A 6 -1.50 -1.86 2.38
N VAL A 7 -2.25 -2.88 2.82
CA VAL A 7 -2.53 -3.12 4.24
C VAL A 7 -2.05 -4.53 4.58
N ASP A 8 -1.01 -4.64 5.39
CA ASP A 8 -0.44 -5.91 5.80
C ASP A 8 0.33 -5.73 7.11
N ASP A 9 0.10 -6.60 8.08
CA ASP A 9 0.81 -6.56 9.36
C ASP A 9 2.22 -7.13 9.27
N ASP A 10 2.55 -7.82 8.20
CA ASP A 10 3.90 -8.31 7.94
C ASP A 10 4.65 -7.28 7.09
N ALA A 11 5.62 -6.60 7.71
CA ALA A 11 6.35 -5.53 7.06
C ALA A 11 7.13 -6.01 5.83
N MET A 12 7.65 -7.23 5.85
CA MET A 12 8.40 -7.78 4.73
C MET A 12 7.49 -8.05 3.53
N VAL A 13 6.33 -8.63 3.79
CA VAL A 13 5.33 -8.89 2.75
C VAL A 13 4.80 -7.58 2.18
N ALA A 14 4.52 -6.60 3.04
CA ALA A 14 4.06 -5.29 2.60
C ALA A 14 5.07 -4.61 1.68
N ASP A 15 6.34 -4.66 2.03
CA ASP A 15 7.40 -4.06 1.23
C ASP A 15 7.53 -4.74 -0.14
N LEU A 16 7.45 -6.06 -0.15
CA LEU A 16 7.50 -6.84 -1.39
C LEU A 16 6.31 -6.48 -2.31
N ASN A 17 5.11 -6.39 -1.74
CA ASN A 17 3.93 -6.01 -2.49
C ASN A 17 4.03 -4.58 -3.04
N ARG A 18 4.59 -3.65 -2.27
CA ARG A 18 4.82 -2.29 -2.71
C ARG A 18 5.73 -2.25 -3.94
N LEU A 19 6.81 -3.00 -3.91
CA LEU A 19 7.72 -3.10 -5.05
C LEU A 19 7.02 -3.67 -6.28
N TYR A 20 6.18 -4.68 -6.06
CA TYR A 20 5.44 -5.34 -7.12
C TYR A 20 4.45 -4.38 -7.79
N VAL A 21 3.66 -3.68 -6.98
CA VAL A 21 2.67 -2.71 -7.48
C VAL A 21 3.35 -1.62 -8.30
N ASN A 22 4.48 -1.11 -7.83
CA ASN A 22 5.18 -0.04 -8.53
C ASN A 22 5.82 -0.49 -9.86
N ARG A 23 5.93 -1.79 -10.08
CA ARG A 23 6.41 -2.33 -11.35
C ARG A 23 5.32 -2.50 -12.40
N VAL A 24 4.08 -2.54 -11.97
CA VAL A 24 2.94 -2.70 -12.90
C VAL A 24 2.61 -1.34 -13.48
N GLU A 25 2.64 -1.25 -14.80
CA GLU A 25 2.32 0.00 -15.50
C GLU A 25 0.89 0.44 -15.18
N GLY A 26 0.71 1.70 -14.86
CA GLY A 26 -0.58 2.27 -14.53
C GLY A 26 -0.96 2.18 -13.06
N PHE A 27 -0.14 1.53 -12.22
CA PHE A 27 -0.38 1.39 -10.79
C PHE A 27 0.73 2.08 -10.00
N SER A 28 0.37 2.62 -8.86
CA SER A 28 1.33 3.26 -7.95
C SER A 28 0.92 2.99 -6.51
N CYS A 29 1.88 2.60 -5.69
CA CYS A 29 1.63 2.47 -4.25
C CYS A 29 1.61 3.86 -3.62
N CYS A 30 0.48 4.25 -3.06
CA CYS A 30 0.33 5.55 -2.41
C CYS A 30 0.56 5.50 -0.90
N GLY A 31 0.66 4.32 -0.33
CA GLY A 31 0.94 4.17 1.09
C GLY A 31 0.94 2.71 1.52
N VAL A 32 1.52 2.47 2.69
CA VAL A 32 1.57 1.15 3.32
C VAL A 32 1.10 1.29 4.75
N ALA A 33 0.11 0.50 5.14
CA ALA A 33 -0.42 0.48 6.49
C ALA A 33 -0.27 -0.92 7.08
N SER A 34 0.02 -1.00 8.38
CA SER A 34 0.15 -2.29 9.07
C SER A 34 -1.13 -2.67 9.82
N THR A 35 -2.09 -1.76 9.93
CA THR A 35 -3.38 -2.01 10.58
C THR A 35 -4.50 -1.32 9.81
N LEU A 36 -5.74 -1.76 10.06
CA LEU A 36 -6.91 -1.10 9.48
C LEU A 36 -7.02 0.35 9.94
N ASN A 37 -6.69 0.64 11.19
CA ASN A 37 -6.75 2.01 11.70
C ASN A 37 -5.78 2.92 10.95
N GLN A 38 -4.58 2.45 10.66
CA GLN A 38 -3.63 3.20 9.87
C GLN A 38 -4.12 3.40 8.44
N ALA A 39 -4.71 2.36 7.85
CA ALA A 39 -5.27 2.45 6.50
C ALA A 39 -6.39 3.48 6.44
N GLU A 40 -7.29 3.47 7.41
CA GLU A 40 -8.39 4.44 7.49
C GLU A 40 -7.87 5.87 7.61
N ALA A 41 -6.82 6.09 8.41
CA ALA A 41 -6.21 7.41 8.55
C ALA A 41 -5.62 7.90 7.23
N LEU A 42 -5.01 7.02 6.46
CA LEU A 42 -4.46 7.37 5.15
C LEU A 42 -5.54 7.69 4.13
N ILE A 43 -6.66 6.98 4.17
CA ILE A 43 -7.78 7.20 3.26
C ILE A 43 -8.56 8.48 3.63
N ALA A 44 -8.65 8.81 4.91
CA ALA A 44 -9.42 9.95 5.40
C ALA A 44 -8.80 11.31 5.03
N ASN A 45 -7.56 11.32 4.62
CA ASN A 45 -6.84 12.56 4.26
C ASN A 45 -6.96 12.87 2.77
#